data_a35b05a33d7bf83bd102a586707b3bf1
#
_entry.id   a35b05a33d7bf83bd102a586707b3bf1
#
_cell.length_a   1.000
_cell.length_b   1.000
_cell.length_c   1.000
_cell.angle_alpha   90.00
_cell.angle_beta   90.00
_cell.angle_gamma   90.00
#
_symmetry.space_group_name_H-M   'P 1'
#
loop_
_entity.id
_entity.type
_entity.pdbx_description
1 polymer ?
#
loop_
_entity_poly.entity_id
_entity_poly.type
_entity_poly.pdbx_seq_one_letter_code
_entity_poly.pdbx_strand_id
1 'polypeptide(L)'
;MKFEVIKKDGNARRGVLTTAHSVIQTPVFMPVGTVGAVKSLDAFDMSEILDAKIILANTYHMYLRPGSKVVREFGGLHGFSKFDRSFLTDSGGFQAFSLRSNTKNDDGGIKFKSHIDGSTHYFTPRSVLDTQYDLGSDIMMILDDLVALPAEPKRIDLSIKRTIKWAKEAIDYHKFMQSKGVGLEQNIFGIVQGGTDYEARKFCAEALNQMPFDGLAIGGLSVGESNEAMYDTVEAVMPFMDELRPRYLMGVGTPEDLVENVERGVDMFDCVMPTRNARNGTLFTSFGKINIKSARFINDHSPIDKECQCYTCKRYSRGYLNHLFKARELTFFRLASLHNLHYYLNLMKEMREAIERGEFAKFKRNFYAKRSADEL
;
A
#
# COMPACT_ATOMS: atom_id res chain seq x y z
N MET A 1 -6.59 -1.91 -18.00
CA MET A 1 -5.21 -1.65 -17.52
C MET A 1 -4.18 -2.30 -18.45
N LYS A 2 -3.01 -1.69 -18.60
CA LYS A 2 -1.87 -2.32 -19.31
C LYS A 2 -0.70 -2.40 -18.33
N PHE A 3 -0.08 -3.59 -18.22
CA PHE A 3 1.16 -3.77 -17.47
C PHE A 3 2.22 -4.40 -18.37
N GLU A 4 3.43 -3.89 -18.29
CA GLU A 4 4.56 -4.35 -19.11
C GLU A 4 5.83 -4.38 -18.27
N VAL A 5 6.48 -5.54 -18.21
CA VAL A 5 7.81 -5.68 -17.59
C VAL A 5 8.86 -5.31 -18.61
N ILE A 6 9.60 -4.23 -18.35
CA ILE A 6 10.61 -3.67 -19.28
C ILE A 6 11.97 -4.34 -19.07
N LYS A 7 12.35 -4.60 -17.81
CA LYS A 7 13.67 -5.13 -17.45
C LYS A 7 13.55 -6.01 -16.20
N LYS A 8 14.37 -7.05 -16.17
CA LYS A 8 14.60 -7.90 -14.97
C LYS A 8 16.08 -7.85 -14.60
N ASP A 9 16.35 -7.95 -13.28
CA ASP A 9 17.68 -8.17 -12.70
C ASP A 9 17.52 -9.20 -11.57
N GLY A 10 17.84 -10.46 -11.84
CA GLY A 10 17.38 -11.59 -11.03
C GLY A 10 15.85 -11.67 -11.05
N ASN A 11 15.22 -11.74 -9.86
CA ASN A 11 13.77 -11.71 -9.73
C ASN A 11 13.22 -10.28 -9.65
N ALA A 12 14.06 -9.28 -9.34
CA ALA A 12 13.64 -7.89 -9.34
C ALA A 12 13.23 -7.45 -10.76
N ARG A 13 12.11 -6.70 -10.85
CA ARG A 13 11.58 -6.31 -12.14
C ARG A 13 11.17 -4.84 -12.20
N ARG A 14 11.53 -4.21 -13.30
CA ARG A 14 11.18 -2.86 -13.70
C ARG A 14 10.03 -2.93 -14.69
N GLY A 15 8.91 -2.30 -14.39
CA GLY A 15 7.76 -2.31 -15.28
C GLY A 15 7.06 -0.95 -15.40
N VAL A 16 6.05 -0.92 -16.26
CA VAL A 16 5.12 0.22 -16.44
C VAL A 16 3.70 -0.28 -16.33
N LEU A 17 2.95 0.35 -15.44
CA LEU A 17 1.53 0.12 -15.23
C LEU A 17 0.76 1.36 -15.70
N THR A 18 -0.16 1.18 -16.66
CA THR A 18 -1.00 2.26 -17.19
C THR A 18 -2.45 2.05 -16.76
N THR A 19 -3.00 3.06 -16.09
CA THR A 19 -4.41 3.16 -15.71
C THR A 19 -5.08 4.30 -16.50
N ALA A 20 -6.33 4.63 -16.19
CA ALA A 20 -7.01 5.77 -16.81
C ALA A 20 -6.36 7.12 -16.44
N HIS A 21 -5.80 7.25 -15.22
CA HIS A 21 -5.32 8.54 -14.71
C HIS A 21 -3.79 8.66 -14.62
N SER A 22 -3.02 7.56 -14.75
CA SER A 22 -1.56 7.63 -14.61
C SER A 22 -0.81 6.58 -15.41
N VAL A 23 0.42 6.94 -15.76
CA VAL A 23 1.48 6.00 -16.14
C VAL A 23 2.42 5.83 -14.93
N ILE A 24 2.40 4.66 -14.34
CA ILE A 24 3.06 4.34 -13.08
C ILE A 24 4.27 3.46 -13.35
N GLN A 25 5.42 3.90 -12.88
CA GLN A 25 6.66 3.14 -12.98
C GLN A 25 6.79 2.19 -11.79
N THR A 26 6.99 0.90 -12.03
CA THR A 26 7.18 -0.10 -10.95
C THR A 26 8.64 -0.54 -10.83
N PRO A 27 9.10 -0.93 -9.61
CA PRO A 27 8.36 -0.98 -8.36
C PRO A 27 7.90 0.41 -7.91
N VAL A 28 6.74 0.46 -7.21
CA VAL A 28 6.12 1.69 -6.73
C VAL A 28 5.65 1.55 -5.29
N PHE A 29 5.80 2.63 -4.51
CA PHE A 29 5.17 2.77 -3.20
C PHE A 29 3.94 3.68 -3.33
N MET A 30 2.82 3.24 -2.76
CA MET A 30 1.55 3.98 -2.74
C MET A 30 1.35 4.62 -1.36
N PRO A 31 1.46 5.95 -1.24
CA PRO A 31 1.10 6.64 0.01
C PRO A 31 -0.35 6.39 0.40
N VAL A 32 -0.60 6.19 1.70
CA VAL A 32 -1.94 5.88 2.20
C VAL A 32 -2.72 7.13 2.50
N GLY A 33 -3.77 7.36 1.72
CA GLY A 33 -4.75 8.42 1.87
C GLY A 33 -6.08 7.90 2.43
N THR A 34 -6.11 7.47 3.68
CA THR A 34 -7.21 6.74 4.34
C THR A 34 -8.61 7.29 4.06
N VAL A 35 -8.78 8.60 4.03
CA VAL A 35 -10.05 9.29 3.81
C VAL A 35 -10.04 10.16 2.53
N GLY A 36 -9.38 9.68 1.49
CA GLY A 36 -9.15 10.43 0.26
C GLY A 36 -8.06 11.50 0.41
N ALA A 37 -7.33 11.52 1.53
CA ALA A 37 -6.25 12.46 1.80
C ALA A 37 -5.11 11.77 2.55
N VAL A 38 -3.88 11.98 2.13
CA VAL A 38 -2.68 11.56 2.84
C VAL A 38 -2.49 12.44 4.08
N LYS A 39 -2.21 11.84 5.23
CA LYS A 39 -2.16 12.57 6.51
C LYS A 39 -1.20 13.76 6.45
N SER A 40 -1.73 14.97 6.74
CA SER A 40 -1.04 16.25 6.79
C SER A 40 -0.61 16.81 5.42
N LEU A 41 -1.04 16.21 4.32
CA LEU A 41 -0.71 16.60 2.95
C LEU A 41 -1.98 16.76 2.12
N ASP A 42 -1.98 17.75 1.24
CA ASP A 42 -3.04 17.96 0.25
C ASP A 42 -2.69 17.36 -1.12
N ALA A 43 -3.60 17.55 -2.08
CA ALA A 43 -3.41 17.02 -3.44
C ALA A 43 -2.20 17.68 -4.15
N PHE A 44 -1.93 18.98 -3.90
CA PHE A 44 -0.78 19.69 -4.46
C PHE A 44 0.54 19.12 -3.92
N ASP A 45 0.63 18.87 -2.61
CA ASP A 45 1.80 18.22 -2.01
C ASP A 45 2.08 16.85 -2.66
N MET A 46 1.02 16.09 -2.94
CA MET A 46 1.13 14.76 -3.52
C MET A 46 1.50 14.78 -5.01
N SER A 47 0.87 15.64 -5.81
CA SER A 47 1.08 15.68 -7.26
C SER A 47 2.32 16.50 -7.66
N GLU A 48 2.51 17.71 -7.06
CA GLU A 48 3.53 18.66 -7.52
C GLU A 48 4.84 18.58 -6.73
N ILE A 49 4.78 18.29 -5.42
CA ILE A 49 5.99 18.22 -4.58
C ILE A 49 6.58 16.83 -4.54
N LEU A 50 5.73 15.81 -4.41
CA LEU A 50 6.16 14.40 -4.28
C LEU A 50 6.10 13.65 -5.61
N ASP A 51 5.37 14.15 -6.60
CA ASP A 51 5.10 13.50 -7.89
C ASP A 51 4.57 12.05 -7.73
N ALA A 52 3.74 11.81 -6.72
CA ALA A 52 3.13 10.51 -6.51
C ALA A 52 2.13 10.21 -7.64
N LYS A 53 2.28 9.08 -8.31
CA LYS A 53 1.45 8.68 -9.46
C LYS A 53 0.21 7.89 -9.04
N ILE A 54 0.22 7.35 -7.85
CA ILE A 54 -0.85 6.56 -7.28
C ILE A 54 -0.85 6.68 -5.76
N ILE A 55 -2.03 6.77 -5.16
CA ILE A 55 -2.24 6.70 -3.71
C ILE A 55 -3.31 5.68 -3.38
N LEU A 56 -3.30 5.16 -2.14
CA LEU A 56 -4.29 4.22 -1.66
C LEU A 56 -5.35 4.95 -0.82
N ALA A 57 -6.63 4.71 -1.09
CA ALA A 57 -7.74 5.12 -0.22
C ALA A 57 -8.44 3.91 0.40
N ASN A 58 -8.96 4.08 1.62
CA ASN A 58 -9.62 2.97 2.31
C ASN A 58 -11.13 2.96 2.06
N THR A 59 -11.61 1.90 1.43
CA THR A 59 -13.04 1.68 1.15
C THR A 59 -13.90 1.74 2.41
N TYR A 60 -13.49 1.08 3.50
CA TYR A 60 -14.20 1.09 4.77
C TYR A 60 -14.44 2.52 5.31
N HIS A 61 -13.40 3.35 5.32
CA HIS A 61 -13.52 4.72 5.84
C HIS A 61 -14.37 5.59 4.93
N MET A 62 -14.17 5.50 3.62
CA MET A 62 -14.93 6.28 2.63
C MET A 62 -16.40 5.83 2.55
N TYR A 63 -16.69 4.55 2.77
CA TYR A 63 -18.05 4.03 2.89
C TYR A 63 -18.79 4.59 4.12
N LEU A 64 -18.15 4.64 5.27
CA LEU A 64 -18.78 5.15 6.51
C LEU A 64 -18.86 6.68 6.52
N ARG A 65 -17.86 7.38 6.00
CA ARG A 65 -17.83 8.85 5.99
C ARG A 65 -16.91 9.36 4.88
N PRO A 66 -17.41 10.18 3.94
CA PRO A 66 -18.75 10.80 3.90
C PRO A 66 -19.85 9.88 3.36
N GLY A 67 -19.53 8.66 2.92
CA GLY A 67 -20.37 7.75 2.18
C GLY A 67 -20.04 7.77 0.68
N SER A 68 -19.98 6.58 0.05
CA SER A 68 -19.52 6.45 -1.34
C SER A 68 -20.39 7.23 -2.34
N LYS A 69 -21.70 7.31 -2.09
CA LYS A 69 -22.63 8.07 -2.94
C LYS A 69 -22.31 9.57 -2.96
N VAL A 70 -21.93 10.14 -1.82
CA VAL A 70 -21.47 11.56 -1.76
C VAL A 70 -20.23 11.73 -2.63
N VAL A 71 -19.24 10.84 -2.50
CA VAL A 71 -18.02 10.92 -3.31
C VAL A 71 -18.31 10.82 -4.80
N ARG A 72 -19.25 9.94 -5.19
CA ARG A 72 -19.71 9.81 -6.59
C ARG A 72 -20.28 11.12 -7.15
N GLU A 73 -21.05 11.88 -6.37
CA GLU A 73 -21.61 13.17 -6.79
C GLU A 73 -20.54 14.22 -7.11
N PHE A 74 -19.34 14.08 -6.53
CA PHE A 74 -18.17 14.91 -6.84
C PHE A 74 -17.33 14.39 -8.03
N GLY A 75 -17.74 13.31 -8.69
CA GLY A 75 -16.96 12.68 -9.77
C GLY A 75 -15.92 11.67 -9.27
N GLY A 76 -16.21 10.98 -8.16
CA GLY A 76 -15.32 10.01 -7.53
C GLY A 76 -14.23 10.66 -6.68
N LEU A 77 -13.25 9.86 -6.25
CA LEU A 77 -12.13 10.31 -5.41
C LEU A 77 -11.32 11.43 -6.06
N HIS A 78 -11.13 11.37 -7.38
CA HIS A 78 -10.38 12.37 -8.16
C HIS A 78 -11.03 13.75 -8.06
N GLY A 79 -12.33 13.85 -8.34
CA GLY A 79 -13.07 15.09 -8.24
C GLY A 79 -13.24 15.57 -6.79
N PHE A 80 -13.41 14.65 -5.85
CA PHE A 80 -13.60 14.94 -4.43
C PHE A 80 -12.34 15.47 -3.75
N SER A 81 -11.19 14.81 -3.96
CA SER A 81 -9.91 15.17 -3.32
C SER A 81 -9.06 16.14 -4.13
N LYS A 82 -9.39 16.37 -5.42
CA LYS A 82 -8.56 17.12 -6.38
C LYS A 82 -7.19 16.50 -6.67
N PHE A 83 -7.01 15.22 -6.36
CA PHE A 83 -5.84 14.47 -6.80
C PHE A 83 -6.17 13.78 -8.13
N ASP A 84 -5.55 14.25 -9.20
CA ASP A 84 -5.83 13.87 -10.58
C ASP A 84 -5.06 12.63 -11.07
N ARG A 85 -4.31 11.99 -10.17
CA ARG A 85 -3.56 10.75 -10.43
C ARG A 85 -4.34 9.53 -9.96
N SER A 86 -3.76 8.35 -10.11
CA SER A 86 -4.45 7.10 -9.83
C SER A 86 -4.76 6.86 -8.36
N PHE A 87 -5.90 6.19 -8.14
CA PHE A 87 -6.29 5.64 -6.84
C PHE A 87 -6.37 4.12 -6.91
N LEU A 88 -5.76 3.46 -5.91
CA LEU A 88 -6.11 2.10 -5.53
C LEU A 88 -7.02 2.18 -4.29
N THR A 89 -8.11 1.42 -4.28
CA THR A 89 -8.95 1.25 -3.08
C THR A 89 -8.82 -0.17 -2.55
N ASP A 90 -8.59 -0.29 -1.24
CA ASP A 90 -8.62 -1.60 -0.57
C ASP A 90 -10.03 -2.18 -0.50
N SER A 91 -10.17 -3.43 -0.02
CA SER A 91 -11.48 -4.07 0.15
C SER A 91 -12.29 -3.54 1.34
N GLY A 92 -11.63 -2.87 2.30
CA GLY A 92 -12.21 -2.50 3.59
C GLY A 92 -12.29 -3.65 4.59
N GLY A 93 -11.98 -4.89 4.20
CA GLY A 93 -12.05 -6.08 5.07
C GLY A 93 -11.09 -6.02 6.25
N PHE A 94 -9.85 -5.59 6.03
CA PHE A 94 -8.85 -5.43 7.10
C PHE A 94 -9.31 -4.43 8.17
N GLN A 95 -9.85 -3.28 7.79
CA GLN A 95 -10.30 -2.26 8.72
C GLN A 95 -11.55 -2.72 9.49
N ALA A 96 -12.46 -3.43 8.84
CA ALA A 96 -13.59 -4.05 9.49
C ALA A 96 -13.13 -5.04 10.58
N PHE A 97 -12.06 -5.82 10.30
CA PHE A 97 -11.45 -6.76 11.23
C PHE A 97 -10.68 -6.06 12.36
N SER A 98 -9.81 -5.09 12.05
CA SER A 98 -8.82 -4.53 12.99
C SER A 98 -9.40 -3.48 13.94
N LEU A 99 -10.49 -2.78 13.57
CA LEU A 99 -10.99 -1.64 14.33
C LEU A 99 -12.01 -1.99 15.42
N ARG A 100 -12.54 -3.23 15.46
CA ARG A 100 -13.41 -3.70 16.58
C ARG A 100 -13.42 -5.21 16.76
N SER A 101 -13.54 -5.63 18.02
CA SER A 101 -13.60 -7.03 18.50
C SER A 101 -14.87 -7.83 18.10
N ASN A 102 -15.81 -7.25 17.36
CA ASN A 102 -17.12 -7.84 17.03
C ASN A 102 -17.37 -8.00 15.53
N THR A 103 -16.34 -8.33 14.76
CA THR A 103 -16.49 -8.70 13.35
C THR A 103 -16.84 -10.18 13.26
N LYS A 104 -17.82 -10.53 12.43
CA LYS A 104 -18.20 -11.92 12.14
C LYS A 104 -18.12 -12.15 10.64
N ASN A 105 -17.29 -13.11 10.25
CA ASN A 105 -17.18 -13.55 8.86
C ASN A 105 -18.05 -14.79 8.68
N ASP A 106 -18.90 -14.78 7.68
CA ASP A 106 -19.63 -15.95 7.19
C ASP A 106 -19.33 -16.19 5.70
N ASP A 107 -19.98 -17.15 5.07
CA ASP A 107 -19.72 -17.49 3.67
C ASP A 107 -20.24 -16.46 2.66
N GLY A 108 -21.04 -15.49 3.10
CA GLY A 108 -21.55 -14.40 2.27
C GLY A 108 -20.76 -13.11 2.39
N GLY A 109 -19.99 -12.93 3.48
CA GLY A 109 -19.25 -11.69 3.68
C GLY A 109 -18.82 -11.42 5.12
N ILE A 110 -18.64 -10.14 5.42
CA ILE A 110 -18.12 -9.64 6.70
C ILE A 110 -19.15 -8.72 7.35
N LYS A 111 -19.68 -9.13 8.51
CA LYS A 111 -20.55 -8.31 9.34
C LYS A 111 -19.72 -7.55 10.37
N PHE A 112 -19.88 -6.24 10.45
CA PHE A 112 -19.15 -5.39 11.38
C PHE A 112 -20.01 -4.26 11.94
N LYS A 113 -19.52 -3.63 13.02
CA LYS A 113 -20.12 -2.41 13.58
C LYS A 113 -19.26 -1.20 13.22
N SER A 114 -19.88 -0.13 12.78
CA SER A 114 -19.22 1.17 12.54
C SER A 114 -18.54 1.67 13.81
N HIS A 115 -17.27 2.10 13.66
CA HIS A 115 -16.52 2.72 14.76
C HIS A 115 -16.98 4.17 15.02
N ILE A 116 -17.80 4.74 14.13
CA ILE A 116 -18.29 6.12 14.23
C ILE A 116 -19.53 6.19 15.11
N ASP A 117 -20.54 5.35 14.85
CA ASP A 117 -21.84 5.42 15.45
C ASP A 117 -22.38 4.08 16.00
N GLY A 118 -21.63 2.99 15.80
CA GLY A 118 -22.01 1.66 16.26
C GLY A 118 -23.03 0.95 15.38
N SER A 119 -23.50 1.54 14.28
CA SER A 119 -24.42 0.90 13.33
C SER A 119 -23.82 -0.39 12.74
N THR A 120 -24.72 -1.34 12.41
CA THR A 120 -24.30 -2.63 11.86
C THR A 120 -24.30 -2.60 10.35
N HIS A 121 -23.21 -3.06 9.75
CA HIS A 121 -22.99 -3.13 8.31
C HIS A 121 -22.60 -4.55 7.89
N TYR A 122 -22.78 -4.83 6.59
CA TYR A 122 -22.42 -6.11 6.01
C TYR A 122 -21.75 -5.90 4.65
N PHE A 123 -20.47 -6.21 4.58
CA PHE A 123 -19.71 -6.21 3.33
C PHE A 123 -19.80 -7.57 2.66
N THR A 124 -20.24 -7.58 1.42
CA THR A 124 -20.21 -8.74 0.52
C THR A 124 -19.25 -8.47 -0.63
N PRO A 125 -18.81 -9.49 -1.37
CA PRO A 125 -18.00 -9.29 -2.57
C PRO A 125 -18.59 -8.25 -3.55
N ARG A 126 -19.92 -8.21 -3.70
CA ARG A 126 -20.60 -7.24 -4.57
C ARG A 126 -20.68 -5.84 -3.96
N SER A 127 -21.13 -5.72 -2.71
CA SER A 127 -21.31 -4.40 -2.08
C SER A 127 -20.00 -3.63 -1.92
N VAL A 128 -18.88 -4.33 -1.76
CA VAL A 128 -17.54 -3.74 -1.73
C VAL A 128 -17.15 -3.18 -3.10
N LEU A 129 -17.47 -3.88 -4.19
CA LEU A 129 -17.26 -3.37 -5.54
C LEU A 129 -18.20 -2.19 -5.87
N ASP A 130 -19.49 -2.25 -5.47
CA ASP A 130 -20.41 -1.12 -5.63
C ASP A 130 -19.87 0.15 -4.97
N THR A 131 -19.32 0.01 -3.76
CA THR A 131 -18.66 1.12 -3.06
C THR A 131 -17.47 1.65 -3.87
N GLN A 132 -16.61 0.78 -4.40
CA GLN A 132 -15.43 1.17 -5.16
C GLN A 132 -15.79 1.73 -6.55
N TYR A 133 -16.90 1.30 -7.17
CA TYR A 133 -17.43 1.97 -8.37
C TYR A 133 -17.85 3.41 -8.07
N ASP A 134 -18.57 3.64 -6.96
CA ASP A 134 -18.96 4.98 -6.53
C ASP A 134 -17.73 5.85 -6.24
N LEU A 135 -16.68 5.27 -5.66
CA LEU A 135 -15.40 5.96 -5.38
C LEU A 135 -14.62 6.29 -6.67
N GLY A 136 -14.86 5.59 -7.76
CA GLY A 136 -14.20 5.83 -9.05
C GLY A 136 -12.71 5.50 -9.05
N SER A 137 -12.27 4.50 -8.26
CA SER A 137 -10.86 4.12 -8.16
C SER A 137 -10.36 3.44 -9.44
N ASP A 138 -9.09 3.62 -9.79
CA ASP A 138 -8.47 2.97 -10.95
C ASP A 138 -8.25 1.48 -10.73
N ILE A 139 -7.89 1.10 -9.48
CA ILE A 139 -7.65 -0.28 -9.08
C ILE A 139 -8.51 -0.60 -7.85
N MET A 140 -9.33 -1.63 -7.97
CA MET A 140 -10.23 -2.12 -6.92
C MET A 140 -9.71 -3.44 -6.37
N MET A 141 -9.66 -3.58 -5.03
CA MET A 141 -9.32 -4.84 -4.38
C MET A 141 -10.58 -5.64 -4.07
N ILE A 142 -10.54 -6.96 -4.29
CA ILE A 142 -11.64 -7.84 -3.87
C ILE A 142 -11.74 -7.93 -2.34
N LEU A 143 -12.93 -8.33 -1.84
CA LEU A 143 -13.07 -8.74 -0.44
C LEU A 143 -12.36 -10.07 -0.21
N ASP A 144 -11.62 -10.17 0.89
CA ASP A 144 -10.85 -11.34 1.31
C ASP A 144 -11.10 -11.68 2.78
N ASP A 145 -10.89 -12.94 3.15
CA ASP A 145 -11.02 -13.38 4.55
C ASP A 145 -9.65 -13.43 5.23
N LEU A 146 -9.19 -12.26 5.74
CA LEU A 146 -7.92 -12.13 6.42
C LEU A 146 -7.87 -12.93 7.73
N VAL A 147 -6.70 -13.51 8.02
CA VAL A 147 -6.40 -14.24 9.26
C VAL A 147 -5.20 -13.60 9.95
N ALA A 148 -5.36 -13.22 11.23
CA ALA A 148 -4.21 -12.82 12.05
C ALA A 148 -3.35 -14.05 12.40
N LEU A 149 -2.04 -13.87 12.47
CA LEU A 149 -1.08 -14.92 12.85
C LEU A 149 -0.62 -14.75 14.30
N PRO A 150 -0.34 -15.86 14.99
CA PRO A 150 -0.49 -17.26 14.57
C PRO A 150 -1.95 -17.71 14.50
N ALA A 151 -2.27 -18.64 13.61
CA ALA A 151 -3.62 -19.17 13.42
C ALA A 151 -3.64 -20.69 13.27
N GLU A 152 -4.73 -21.31 13.67
CA GLU A 152 -4.95 -22.74 13.48
C GLU A 152 -5.08 -23.11 12.00
N PRO A 153 -4.52 -24.25 11.53
CA PRO A 153 -4.57 -24.65 10.13
C PRO A 153 -5.99 -24.68 9.54
N LYS A 154 -6.99 -25.12 10.32
CA LYS A 154 -8.40 -25.12 9.90
C LYS A 154 -8.92 -23.72 9.61
N ARG A 155 -8.45 -22.70 10.34
CA ARG A 155 -8.86 -21.29 10.11
C ARG A 155 -8.23 -20.75 8.84
N ILE A 156 -6.97 -21.12 8.55
CA ILE A 156 -6.27 -20.76 7.30
C ILE A 156 -7.00 -21.40 6.11
N ASP A 157 -7.31 -22.69 6.16
CA ASP A 157 -8.05 -23.42 5.12
C ASP A 157 -9.42 -22.79 4.84
N LEU A 158 -10.18 -22.46 5.89
CA LEU A 158 -11.46 -21.75 5.75
C LEU A 158 -11.31 -20.38 5.09
N SER A 159 -10.27 -19.62 5.47
CA SER A 159 -9.94 -18.31 4.91
C SER A 159 -9.72 -18.40 3.39
N ILE A 160 -8.92 -19.35 2.97
CA ILE A 160 -8.60 -19.56 1.54
C ILE A 160 -9.85 -19.92 0.76
N LYS A 161 -10.65 -20.87 1.25
CA LYS A 161 -11.89 -21.29 0.59
C LYS A 161 -12.87 -20.14 0.42
N ARG A 162 -13.02 -19.30 1.45
CA ARG A 162 -13.85 -18.09 1.38
C ARG A 162 -13.29 -17.07 0.41
N THR A 163 -12.00 -16.78 0.51
CA THR A 163 -11.34 -15.82 -0.38
C THR A 163 -11.50 -16.23 -1.84
N ILE A 164 -11.27 -17.49 -2.20
CA ILE A 164 -11.45 -18.00 -3.57
C ILE A 164 -12.92 -17.90 -4.01
N LYS A 165 -13.87 -18.25 -3.14
CA LYS A 165 -15.30 -18.12 -3.42
C LYS A 165 -15.67 -16.66 -3.68
N TRP A 166 -15.26 -15.75 -2.79
CA TRP A 166 -15.54 -14.32 -2.93
C TRP A 166 -14.83 -13.70 -4.13
N ALA A 167 -13.63 -14.15 -4.46
CA ALA A 167 -12.89 -13.76 -5.66
C ALA A 167 -13.67 -14.09 -6.94
N LYS A 168 -14.24 -15.30 -7.01
CA LYS A 168 -15.08 -15.70 -8.14
C LYS A 168 -16.35 -14.86 -8.24
N GLU A 169 -17.04 -14.65 -7.12
CA GLU A 169 -18.23 -13.79 -7.10
C GLU A 169 -17.91 -12.34 -7.50
N ALA A 170 -16.77 -11.81 -7.08
CA ALA A 170 -16.33 -10.46 -7.42
C ALA A 170 -16.04 -10.33 -8.92
N ILE A 171 -15.28 -11.27 -9.52
CA ILE A 171 -14.93 -11.20 -10.93
C ILE A 171 -16.16 -11.39 -11.85
N ASP A 172 -17.07 -12.31 -11.47
CA ASP A 172 -18.32 -12.53 -12.20
C ASP A 172 -19.21 -11.27 -12.12
N TYR A 173 -19.28 -10.64 -10.96
CA TYR A 173 -20.02 -9.39 -10.76
C TYR A 173 -19.39 -8.23 -11.52
N HIS A 174 -18.07 -8.10 -11.52
CA HIS A 174 -17.37 -7.05 -12.27
C HIS A 174 -17.65 -7.16 -13.76
N LYS A 175 -17.57 -8.35 -14.35
CA LYS A 175 -17.92 -8.59 -15.76
C LYS A 175 -19.39 -8.23 -16.07
N PHE A 176 -20.30 -8.57 -15.15
CA PHE A 176 -21.71 -8.19 -15.29
C PHE A 176 -21.88 -6.66 -15.27
N MET A 177 -21.22 -5.96 -14.37
CA MET A 177 -21.28 -4.50 -14.30
C MET A 177 -20.67 -3.84 -15.55
N GLN A 178 -19.54 -4.35 -16.04
CA GLN A 178 -18.95 -3.90 -17.31
C GLN A 178 -19.90 -4.09 -18.51
N SER A 179 -20.66 -5.19 -18.57
CA SER A 179 -21.69 -5.38 -19.60
C SER A 179 -22.85 -4.36 -19.52
N LYS A 180 -22.98 -3.65 -18.39
CA LYS A 180 -23.92 -2.54 -18.17
C LYS A 180 -23.29 -1.17 -18.35
N GLY A 181 -22.03 -1.11 -18.76
CA GLY A 181 -21.29 0.14 -18.95
C GLY A 181 -20.70 0.74 -17.67
N VAL A 182 -20.67 -0.03 -16.55
CA VAL A 182 -20.12 0.42 -15.27
C VAL A 182 -18.73 -0.20 -15.06
N GLY A 183 -17.78 0.59 -14.59
CA GLY A 183 -16.44 0.11 -14.26
C GLY A 183 -15.57 -0.26 -15.47
N LEU A 184 -15.80 0.36 -16.64
CA LEU A 184 -15.06 0.04 -17.89
C LEU A 184 -13.57 0.40 -17.80
N GLU A 185 -13.23 1.44 -17.04
CA GLU A 185 -11.86 1.91 -16.85
C GLU A 185 -11.25 1.47 -15.50
N GLN A 186 -12.07 0.82 -14.67
CA GLN A 186 -11.65 0.32 -13.36
C GLN A 186 -11.14 -1.11 -13.48
N ASN A 187 -10.08 -1.39 -12.76
CA ASN A 187 -9.35 -2.67 -12.80
C ASN A 187 -9.52 -3.40 -11.48
N ILE A 188 -9.49 -4.72 -11.50
CA ILE A 188 -9.76 -5.54 -10.32
C ILE A 188 -8.58 -6.45 -9.98
N PHE A 189 -8.13 -6.42 -8.73
CA PHE A 189 -7.04 -7.27 -8.23
C PHE A 189 -7.56 -8.34 -7.29
N GLY A 190 -7.07 -9.57 -7.49
CA GLY A 190 -7.24 -10.67 -6.55
C GLY A 190 -6.29 -10.59 -5.38
N ILE A 191 -6.63 -11.20 -4.23
CA ILE A 191 -5.79 -11.22 -3.02
C ILE A 191 -5.48 -12.66 -2.63
N VAL A 192 -4.21 -13.04 -2.70
CA VAL A 192 -3.71 -14.35 -2.29
C VAL A 192 -3.59 -14.37 -0.76
N GLN A 193 -4.30 -15.29 -0.10
CA GLN A 193 -4.24 -15.56 1.33
C GLN A 193 -3.53 -16.90 1.60
N GLY A 194 -3.29 -17.25 2.87
CA GLY A 194 -2.68 -18.52 3.27
C GLY A 194 -1.70 -18.43 4.46
N GLY A 195 -1.66 -17.27 5.16
CA GLY A 195 -0.72 -17.05 6.27
C GLY A 195 0.73 -17.23 5.82
N THR A 196 1.52 -17.97 6.59
CA THR A 196 2.90 -18.37 6.26
C THR A 196 2.99 -19.84 5.80
N ASP A 197 1.85 -20.47 5.49
CA ASP A 197 1.82 -21.86 5.02
C ASP A 197 2.02 -21.94 3.51
N TYR A 198 3.03 -22.65 3.06
CA TYR A 198 3.42 -22.76 1.65
C TYR A 198 2.32 -23.37 0.78
N GLU A 199 1.77 -24.53 1.20
CA GLU A 199 0.76 -25.25 0.38
C GLU A 199 -0.55 -24.43 0.31
N ALA A 200 -0.89 -23.77 1.38
CA ALA A 200 -2.03 -22.86 1.44
C ALA A 200 -1.87 -21.67 0.48
N ARG A 201 -0.69 -21.03 0.47
CA ARG A 201 -0.36 -19.93 -0.45
C ARG A 201 -0.37 -20.37 -1.90
N LYS A 202 0.28 -21.50 -2.19
CA LYS A 202 0.31 -22.10 -3.52
C LYS A 202 -1.10 -22.35 -4.04
N PHE A 203 -1.91 -23.09 -3.26
CA PHE A 203 -3.29 -23.40 -3.64
C PHE A 203 -4.12 -22.16 -3.93
N CYS A 204 -4.02 -21.14 -3.09
CA CYS A 204 -4.74 -19.89 -3.28
C CYS A 204 -4.25 -19.14 -4.53
N ALA A 205 -2.94 -19.04 -4.73
CA ALA A 205 -2.35 -18.35 -5.88
C ALA A 205 -2.71 -19.02 -7.21
N GLU A 206 -2.60 -20.34 -7.29
CA GLU A 206 -2.98 -21.12 -8.47
C GLU A 206 -4.46 -20.94 -8.82
N ALA A 207 -5.36 -20.98 -7.82
CA ALA A 207 -6.79 -20.77 -8.03
C ALA A 207 -7.10 -19.35 -8.55
N LEU A 208 -6.46 -18.33 -8.00
CA LEU A 208 -6.68 -16.93 -8.43
C LEU A 208 -6.05 -16.65 -9.80
N ASN A 209 -4.94 -17.29 -10.14
CA ASN A 209 -4.31 -17.15 -11.45
C ASN A 209 -5.22 -17.60 -12.61
N GLN A 210 -6.12 -18.55 -12.37
CA GLN A 210 -7.10 -18.99 -13.37
C GLN A 210 -8.24 -17.99 -13.60
N MET A 211 -8.33 -16.97 -12.75
CA MET A 211 -9.35 -15.94 -12.89
C MET A 211 -8.77 -14.71 -13.62
N PRO A 212 -9.57 -13.99 -14.43
CA PRO A 212 -9.10 -12.86 -15.23
C PRO A 212 -8.97 -11.57 -14.41
N PHE A 213 -8.21 -11.61 -13.32
CA PHE A 213 -7.81 -10.42 -12.58
C PHE A 213 -6.77 -9.63 -13.36
N ASP A 214 -6.79 -8.30 -13.23
CA ASP A 214 -5.80 -7.41 -13.84
C ASP A 214 -4.46 -7.45 -13.09
N GLY A 215 -4.45 -7.82 -11.82
CA GLY A 215 -3.28 -7.99 -10.98
C GLY A 215 -3.57 -8.89 -9.79
N LEU A 216 -2.52 -9.31 -9.08
CA LEU A 216 -2.62 -10.13 -7.88
C LEU A 216 -1.88 -9.48 -6.71
N ALA A 217 -2.52 -9.46 -5.56
CA ALA A 217 -1.93 -9.02 -4.31
C ALA A 217 -1.60 -10.19 -3.40
N ILE A 218 -0.60 -10.01 -2.55
CA ILE A 218 -0.24 -10.89 -1.43
C ILE A 218 -0.77 -10.22 -0.18
N GLY A 219 -1.85 -10.76 0.38
CA GLY A 219 -2.44 -10.31 1.62
C GLY A 219 -2.09 -11.19 2.80
N GLY A 220 -2.49 -10.80 4.01
CA GLY A 220 -2.32 -11.61 5.24
C GLY A 220 -0.88 -11.82 5.67
N LEU A 221 0.01 -10.87 5.36
CA LEU A 221 1.36 -10.74 5.88
C LEU A 221 1.52 -9.42 6.63
N SER A 222 2.59 -9.27 7.41
CA SER A 222 2.79 -8.15 8.36
C SER A 222 1.66 -8.05 9.40
N VAL A 223 1.16 -9.21 9.85
CA VAL A 223 0.06 -9.34 10.82
C VAL A 223 0.42 -10.19 12.05
N GLY A 224 1.73 -10.34 12.33
CA GLY A 224 2.24 -11.03 13.53
C GLY A 224 3.43 -11.95 13.32
N GLU A 225 3.79 -12.28 12.07
CA GLU A 225 4.97 -13.07 11.72
C GLU A 225 6.27 -12.23 11.80
N SER A 226 7.42 -12.90 11.79
CA SER A 226 8.72 -12.24 11.67
C SER A 226 8.98 -11.75 10.24
N ASN A 227 9.91 -10.79 10.08
CA ASN A 227 10.28 -10.29 8.75
C ASN A 227 10.85 -11.41 7.87
N GLU A 228 11.66 -12.31 8.44
CA GLU A 228 12.22 -13.47 7.72
C GLU A 228 11.10 -14.38 7.20
N ALA A 229 10.12 -14.70 8.06
CA ALA A 229 8.98 -15.54 7.66
C ALA A 229 8.14 -14.87 6.57
N MET A 230 8.00 -13.52 6.59
CA MET A 230 7.36 -12.76 5.53
C MET A 230 8.15 -12.87 4.23
N TYR A 231 9.48 -12.68 4.24
CA TYR A 231 10.34 -12.77 3.06
C TYR A 231 10.31 -14.15 2.42
N ASP A 232 10.45 -15.20 3.24
CA ASP A 232 10.39 -16.60 2.80
C ASP A 232 9.02 -16.92 2.17
N THR A 233 7.94 -16.41 2.78
CA THR A 233 6.58 -16.60 2.26
C THR A 233 6.38 -15.89 0.91
N VAL A 234 6.88 -14.67 0.77
CA VAL A 234 6.82 -13.94 -0.51
C VAL A 234 7.62 -14.69 -1.58
N GLU A 235 8.85 -15.11 -1.27
CA GLU A 235 9.68 -15.88 -2.21
C GLU A 235 9.00 -17.17 -2.65
N ALA A 236 8.40 -17.90 -1.71
CA ALA A 236 7.72 -19.16 -1.95
C ALA A 236 6.46 -19.04 -2.82
N VAL A 237 5.72 -17.92 -2.75
CA VAL A 237 4.48 -17.72 -3.52
C VAL A 237 4.75 -17.19 -4.93
N MET A 238 5.86 -16.49 -5.16
CA MET A 238 6.17 -15.83 -6.44
C MET A 238 6.10 -16.75 -7.66
N PRO A 239 6.57 -18.02 -7.63
CA PRO A 239 6.47 -18.93 -8.78
C PRO A 239 5.05 -19.24 -9.23
N PHE A 240 4.06 -19.04 -8.34
CA PHE A 240 2.64 -19.30 -8.60
C PHE A 240 1.85 -18.05 -8.97
N MET A 241 2.50 -16.88 -9.03
CA MET A 241 1.90 -15.62 -9.45
C MET A 241 2.31 -15.28 -10.89
N ASP A 242 1.33 -14.99 -11.72
CA ASP A 242 1.52 -14.66 -13.14
C ASP A 242 2.58 -13.53 -13.32
N GLU A 243 3.54 -13.78 -14.19
CA GLU A 243 4.59 -12.79 -14.49
C GLU A 243 4.11 -11.61 -15.34
N LEU A 244 3.02 -11.77 -16.05
CA LEU A 244 2.44 -10.74 -16.91
C LEU A 244 1.52 -9.78 -16.16
N ARG A 245 1.29 -10.02 -14.88
CA ARG A 245 0.44 -9.19 -14.02
C ARG A 245 1.27 -8.46 -12.97
N PRO A 246 0.85 -7.24 -12.53
CA PRO A 246 1.47 -6.59 -11.40
C PRO A 246 1.23 -7.39 -10.11
N ARG A 247 2.26 -7.42 -9.25
CA ARG A 247 2.29 -8.13 -7.97
C ARG A 247 2.37 -7.12 -6.84
N TYR A 248 1.37 -7.11 -5.98
CA TYR A 248 1.23 -6.13 -4.92
C TYR A 248 1.36 -6.79 -3.54
N LEU A 249 2.32 -6.36 -2.72
CA LEU A 249 2.45 -6.78 -1.32
C LEU A 249 1.76 -5.75 -0.43
N MET A 250 0.66 -6.16 0.22
CA MET A 250 -0.23 -5.26 0.95
C MET A 250 0.32 -4.93 2.35
N GLY A 251 0.27 -3.65 2.71
CA GLY A 251 0.54 -3.15 4.06
C GLY A 251 2.01 -3.18 4.49
N VAL A 252 2.94 -3.42 3.58
CA VAL A 252 4.40 -3.55 3.83
C VAL A 252 5.16 -2.39 3.20
N GLY A 253 6.11 -1.74 3.83
CA GLY A 253 6.66 -1.97 5.15
C GLY A 253 7.77 -0.96 5.46
N THR A 254 8.83 -1.39 6.14
CA THR A 254 10.05 -0.60 6.34
C THR A 254 10.82 -0.43 5.04
N PRO A 255 11.77 0.52 4.95
CA PRO A 255 12.66 0.61 3.78
C PRO A 255 13.39 -0.70 3.48
N GLU A 256 13.79 -1.43 4.51
CA GLU A 256 14.42 -2.74 4.40
C GLU A 256 13.46 -3.76 3.77
N ASP A 257 12.20 -3.82 4.23
CA ASP A 257 11.19 -4.72 3.67
C ASP A 257 10.93 -4.43 2.19
N LEU A 258 10.96 -3.16 1.79
CA LEU A 258 10.77 -2.78 0.39
C LEU A 258 11.91 -3.30 -0.49
N VAL A 259 13.17 -3.12 -0.05
CA VAL A 259 14.35 -3.60 -0.80
C VAL A 259 14.34 -5.12 -0.92
N GLU A 260 14.05 -5.83 0.19
CA GLU A 260 13.99 -7.29 0.23
C GLU A 260 12.89 -7.85 -0.69
N ASN A 261 11.72 -7.23 -0.71
CA ASN A 261 10.60 -7.75 -1.50
C ASN A 261 10.63 -7.29 -2.96
N VAL A 262 11.26 -6.17 -3.30
CA VAL A 262 11.57 -5.82 -4.71
C VAL A 262 12.53 -6.84 -5.31
N GLU A 263 13.56 -7.27 -4.56
CA GLU A 263 14.45 -8.35 -5.00
C GLU A 263 13.68 -9.64 -5.33
N ARG A 264 12.60 -9.93 -4.62
CA ARG A 264 11.73 -11.10 -4.81
C ARG A 264 10.70 -10.93 -5.93
N GLY A 265 10.64 -9.78 -6.57
CA GLY A 265 9.78 -9.54 -7.74
C GLY A 265 8.42 -8.92 -7.41
N VAL A 266 8.27 -8.24 -6.28
CA VAL A 266 7.09 -7.42 -5.96
C VAL A 266 7.17 -6.07 -6.69
N ASP A 267 6.03 -5.62 -7.24
CA ASP A 267 5.94 -4.38 -8.02
C ASP A 267 5.31 -3.22 -7.27
N MET A 268 4.39 -3.50 -6.34
CA MET A 268 3.57 -2.49 -5.70
C MET A 268 3.55 -2.70 -4.19
N PHE A 269 3.58 -1.58 -3.45
CA PHE A 269 3.59 -1.57 -1.98
C PHE A 269 2.74 -0.42 -1.47
N ASP A 270 2.17 -0.59 -0.29
CA ASP A 270 1.60 0.48 0.53
C ASP A 270 1.97 0.28 1.99
N CYS A 271 2.06 1.33 2.74
CA CYS A 271 2.13 1.27 4.20
C CYS A 271 1.81 2.64 4.81
N VAL A 272 1.16 2.64 5.97
CA VAL A 272 0.93 3.87 6.76
C VAL A 272 2.19 4.37 7.46
N MET A 273 3.26 3.57 7.47
CA MET A 273 4.47 3.81 8.25
C MET A 273 5.13 5.17 7.97
N PRO A 274 5.31 5.64 6.73
CA PRO A 274 5.96 6.92 6.48
C PRO A 274 5.27 8.08 7.21
N THR A 275 3.97 8.20 7.06
CA THR A 275 3.19 9.29 7.68
C THR A 275 2.92 9.04 9.17
N ARG A 276 2.74 7.78 9.61
CA ARG A 276 2.60 7.44 11.02
C ARG A 276 3.87 7.79 11.80
N ASN A 277 5.02 7.39 11.29
CA ASN A 277 6.32 7.67 11.91
C ASN A 277 6.63 9.17 11.92
N ALA A 278 6.33 9.90 10.83
CA ALA A 278 6.45 11.34 10.78
C ALA A 278 5.68 12.02 11.92
N ARG A 279 4.42 11.65 12.12
CA ARG A 279 3.60 12.21 13.21
C ARG A 279 4.12 11.86 14.61
N ASN A 280 4.87 10.77 14.73
CA ASN A 280 5.49 10.35 15.98
C ASN A 280 6.94 10.85 16.14
N GLY A 281 7.41 11.71 15.22
CA GLY A 281 8.75 12.31 15.28
C GLY A 281 9.87 11.38 14.83
N THR A 282 9.57 10.25 14.19
CA THR A 282 10.55 9.35 13.58
C THR A 282 10.69 9.67 12.09
N LEU A 283 11.90 9.99 11.66
CA LEU A 283 12.23 10.37 10.28
C LEU A 283 13.22 9.38 9.69
N PHE A 284 12.98 8.99 8.44
CA PHE A 284 13.84 8.07 7.71
C PHE A 284 14.97 8.83 7.03
N THR A 285 16.17 8.27 7.08
CA THR A 285 17.36 8.83 6.40
C THR A 285 18.09 7.75 5.62
N SER A 286 19.01 8.14 4.76
CA SER A 286 19.90 7.23 4.04
C SER A 286 20.74 6.36 5.00
N PHE A 287 20.95 6.83 6.22
CA PHE A 287 21.77 6.19 7.25
C PHE A 287 20.96 5.51 8.37
N GLY A 288 19.64 5.37 8.21
CA GLY A 288 18.75 4.75 9.22
C GLY A 288 17.61 5.68 9.65
N LYS A 289 17.23 5.61 10.92
CA LYS A 289 16.11 6.39 11.48
C LYS A 289 16.61 7.38 12.53
N ILE A 290 16.10 8.60 12.50
CA ILE A 290 16.30 9.55 13.60
C ILE A 290 15.00 9.81 14.34
N ASN A 291 15.09 10.05 15.65
CA ASN A 291 13.97 10.53 16.44
C ASN A 291 14.19 12.03 16.71
N ILE A 292 13.44 12.87 16.01
CA ILE A 292 13.60 14.32 16.08
C ILE A 292 13.34 14.92 17.47
N LYS A 293 12.71 14.16 18.39
CA LYS A 293 12.46 14.56 19.78
C LYS A 293 13.75 14.71 20.61
N SER A 294 14.83 14.06 20.17
CA SER A 294 16.09 14.01 20.92
C SER A 294 16.65 15.42 21.17
N ALA A 295 17.12 15.65 22.39
CA ALA A 295 17.74 16.91 22.79
C ALA A 295 19.01 17.24 21.98
N ARG A 296 19.67 16.23 21.42
CA ARG A 296 20.87 16.42 20.56
C ARG A 296 20.60 17.31 19.35
N PHE A 297 19.33 17.40 18.89
CA PHE A 297 18.96 18.15 17.72
C PHE A 297 18.58 19.63 17.99
N ILE A 298 18.54 20.09 19.25
CA ILE A 298 18.11 21.45 19.60
C ILE A 298 18.93 22.51 18.86
N ASN A 299 20.25 22.33 18.77
CA ASN A 299 21.17 23.26 18.10
C ASN A 299 21.75 22.67 16.81
N ASP A 300 21.06 21.70 16.19
CA ASP A 300 21.53 21.04 14.97
C ASP A 300 21.05 21.83 13.74
N HIS A 301 22.00 22.44 13.04
CA HIS A 301 21.75 23.22 11.82
C HIS A 301 21.65 22.34 10.56
N SER A 302 21.93 21.04 10.65
CA SER A 302 21.92 20.11 9.53
C SER A 302 20.48 19.83 9.06
N PRO A 303 20.27 19.45 7.78
CA PRO A 303 19.01 18.90 7.31
C PRO A 303 18.74 17.55 7.96
N ILE A 304 17.51 17.01 7.79
CA ILE A 304 17.16 15.67 8.27
C ILE A 304 18.15 14.63 7.71
N ASP A 305 18.44 14.73 6.42
CA ASP A 305 19.35 13.85 5.69
C ASP A 305 20.13 14.70 4.69
N LYS A 306 21.47 14.63 4.73
CA LYS A 306 22.37 15.42 3.88
C LYS A 306 22.29 15.00 2.41
N GLU A 307 21.95 13.75 2.13
CA GLU A 307 21.80 13.24 0.76
C GLU A 307 20.40 13.52 0.19
N CYS A 308 19.41 13.84 1.03
CA CYS A 308 18.04 14.01 0.62
C CYS A 308 17.76 15.37 -0.04
N GLN A 309 17.12 15.34 -1.20
CA GLN A 309 16.79 16.53 -2.00
C GLN A 309 15.32 16.98 -1.83
N CYS A 310 14.61 16.50 -0.80
CA CYS A 310 13.21 16.84 -0.60
C CYS A 310 13.01 18.31 -0.21
N TYR A 311 11.75 18.77 -0.33
CA TYR A 311 11.34 20.11 0.05
C TYR A 311 11.80 20.50 1.47
N THR A 312 11.67 19.57 2.43
CA THR A 312 12.00 19.82 3.84
C THR A 312 13.51 19.93 4.06
N CYS A 313 14.32 18.99 3.54
CA CYS A 313 15.77 18.97 3.72
C CYS A 313 16.47 20.17 3.07
N LYS A 314 15.93 20.69 1.95
CA LYS A 314 16.48 21.88 1.28
C LYS A 314 16.28 23.18 2.04
N ARG A 315 15.37 23.23 3.01
CA ARG A 315 14.92 24.48 3.64
C ARG A 315 15.08 24.54 5.14
N TYR A 316 14.99 23.40 5.83
CA TYR A 316 14.83 23.37 7.27
C TYR A 316 15.86 22.50 7.97
N SER A 317 16.35 22.98 9.11
CA SER A 317 17.29 22.26 9.97
C SER A 317 16.58 21.29 10.92
N ARG A 318 17.32 20.30 11.41
CA ARG A 318 16.85 19.42 12.49
C ARG A 318 16.46 20.20 13.73
N GLY A 319 17.19 21.27 14.09
CA GLY A 319 16.89 22.15 15.24
C GLY A 319 15.51 22.81 15.10
N TYR A 320 15.21 23.37 13.94
CA TYR A 320 13.88 23.95 13.69
C TYR A 320 12.76 22.92 13.76
N LEU A 321 12.97 21.74 13.15
CA LEU A 321 11.99 20.66 13.19
C LEU A 321 11.80 20.09 14.60
N ASN A 322 12.87 20.00 15.42
CA ASN A 322 12.79 19.64 16.84
C ASN A 322 11.93 20.64 17.62
N HIS A 323 12.13 21.95 17.38
CA HIS A 323 11.32 23.01 17.97
C HIS A 323 9.84 22.87 17.58
N LEU A 324 9.53 22.76 16.30
CA LEU A 324 8.15 22.62 15.81
C LEU A 324 7.46 21.38 16.38
N PHE A 325 8.18 20.26 16.47
CA PHE A 325 7.64 19.02 17.06
C PHE A 325 7.27 19.23 18.54
N LYS A 326 8.17 19.84 19.33
CA LYS A 326 7.94 20.10 20.75
C LYS A 326 6.82 21.10 20.99
N ALA A 327 6.71 22.11 20.13
CA ALA A 327 5.63 23.09 20.13
C ALA A 327 4.29 22.52 19.61
N ARG A 328 4.27 21.29 19.08
CA ARG A 328 3.11 20.64 18.46
C ARG A 328 2.52 21.43 17.28
N GLU A 329 3.38 22.15 16.56
CA GLU A 329 2.98 22.92 15.40
C GLU A 329 2.54 22.02 14.23
N LEU A 330 1.41 22.35 13.59
CA LEU A 330 0.87 21.58 12.47
C LEU A 330 1.85 21.53 11.28
N THR A 331 2.64 22.58 11.07
CA THR A 331 3.67 22.65 10.04
C THR A 331 4.69 21.51 10.16
N PHE A 332 5.02 21.08 11.39
CA PHE A 332 5.91 19.92 11.57
C PHE A 332 5.37 18.67 10.87
N PHE A 333 4.09 18.36 11.06
CA PHE A 333 3.50 17.14 10.52
C PHE A 333 3.51 17.13 8.99
N ARG A 334 3.31 18.28 8.35
CA ARG A 334 3.44 18.43 6.90
C ARG A 334 4.89 18.22 6.45
N LEU A 335 5.85 18.92 7.04
CA LEU A 335 7.26 18.85 6.67
C LEU A 335 7.86 17.46 6.88
N ALA A 336 7.53 16.80 8.00
CA ALA A 336 7.96 15.46 8.32
C ALA A 336 7.34 14.40 7.38
N SER A 337 6.04 14.55 7.05
CA SER A 337 5.36 13.65 6.11
C SER A 337 5.90 13.79 4.69
N LEU A 338 6.14 15.02 4.22
CA LEU A 338 6.80 15.28 2.94
C LEU A 338 8.18 14.61 2.86
N HIS A 339 8.98 14.74 3.92
CA HIS A 339 10.31 14.13 3.95
C HIS A 339 10.23 12.60 3.91
N ASN A 340 9.44 11.98 4.80
CA ASN A 340 9.36 10.52 4.88
C ASN A 340 8.78 9.90 3.60
N LEU A 341 7.76 10.52 2.98
CA LEU A 341 7.22 10.04 1.72
C LEU A 341 8.19 10.24 0.55
N HIS A 342 8.86 11.39 0.50
CA HIS A 342 9.92 11.59 -0.50
C HIS A 342 11.00 10.52 -0.39
N TYR A 343 11.42 10.17 0.84
CA TYR A 343 12.39 9.11 1.06
C TYR A 343 11.93 7.78 0.46
N TYR A 344 10.67 7.37 0.74
CA TYR A 344 10.11 6.13 0.19
C TYR A 344 9.98 6.14 -1.34
N LEU A 345 9.47 7.23 -1.89
CA LEU A 345 9.31 7.37 -3.36
C LEU A 345 10.66 7.41 -4.08
N ASN A 346 11.66 8.07 -3.48
CA ASN A 346 13.02 8.12 -4.01
C ASN A 346 13.70 6.75 -3.92
N LEU A 347 13.53 6.01 -2.83
CA LEU A 347 14.03 4.64 -2.69
C LEU A 347 13.50 3.73 -3.82
N MET A 348 12.20 3.84 -4.15
CA MET A 348 11.62 3.13 -5.29
C MET A 348 12.26 3.55 -6.61
N LYS A 349 12.51 4.84 -6.81
CA LYS A 349 13.19 5.34 -8.00
C LYS A 349 14.60 4.79 -8.12
N GLU A 350 15.38 4.81 -7.06
CA GLU A 350 16.75 4.27 -7.03
C GLU A 350 16.79 2.76 -7.33
N MET A 351 15.82 2.00 -6.79
CA MET A 351 15.68 0.58 -7.12
C MET A 351 15.35 0.35 -8.60
N ARG A 352 14.41 1.13 -9.18
CA ARG A 352 14.12 1.05 -10.62
C ARG A 352 15.35 1.31 -11.47
N GLU A 353 16.13 2.35 -11.15
CA GLU A 353 17.36 2.70 -11.86
C GLU A 353 18.43 1.61 -11.72
N ALA A 354 18.54 0.99 -10.54
CA ALA A 354 19.46 -0.12 -10.32
C ALA A 354 19.08 -1.37 -11.14
N ILE A 355 17.78 -1.70 -11.21
CA ILE A 355 17.29 -2.80 -12.05
C ILE A 355 17.57 -2.53 -13.53
N GLU A 356 17.34 -1.31 -14.02
CA GLU A 356 17.64 -0.93 -15.42
C GLU A 356 19.10 -1.14 -15.79
N ARG A 357 20.02 -0.84 -14.87
CA ARG A 357 21.47 -1.03 -15.07
C ARG A 357 21.95 -2.45 -14.83
N GLY A 358 21.11 -3.37 -14.32
CA GLY A 358 21.53 -4.72 -13.87
C GLY A 358 22.45 -4.68 -12.65
N GLU A 359 22.23 -3.72 -11.75
CA GLU A 359 23.07 -3.46 -10.56
C GLU A 359 22.28 -3.58 -9.23
N PHE A 360 21.13 -4.27 -9.22
CA PHE A 360 20.29 -4.33 -8.02
C PHE A 360 21.00 -4.92 -6.80
N ALA A 361 21.78 -6.00 -6.98
CA ALA A 361 22.57 -6.59 -5.91
C ALA A 361 23.62 -5.62 -5.33
N LYS A 362 24.24 -4.77 -6.18
CA LYS A 362 25.17 -3.73 -5.75
C LYS A 362 24.43 -2.62 -4.98
N PHE A 363 23.28 -2.20 -5.49
CA PHE A 363 22.41 -1.24 -4.81
C PHE A 363 22.05 -1.73 -3.41
N LYS A 364 21.57 -2.97 -3.28
CA LYS A 364 21.20 -3.58 -2.00
C LYS A 364 22.37 -3.60 -1.00
N ARG A 365 23.56 -4.01 -1.43
CA ARG A 365 24.76 -3.97 -0.57
C ARG A 365 25.06 -2.55 -0.08
N ASN A 366 25.00 -1.56 -0.96
CA ASN A 366 25.26 -0.16 -0.61
C ASN A 366 24.19 0.39 0.34
N PHE A 367 22.93 0.04 0.13
CA PHE A 367 21.83 0.42 1.02
C PHE A 367 22.06 -0.05 2.44
N TYR A 368 22.44 -1.31 2.65
CA TYR A 368 22.73 -1.85 3.98
C TYR A 368 24.05 -1.30 4.55
N ALA A 369 25.08 -1.14 3.75
CA ALA A 369 26.35 -0.57 4.20
C ALA A 369 26.19 0.84 4.78
N LYS A 370 25.42 1.71 4.12
CA LYS A 370 25.10 3.06 4.64
C LYS A 370 24.36 3.02 5.97
N ARG A 371 23.44 2.09 6.14
CA ARG A 371 22.61 1.96 7.35
C ARG A 371 23.34 1.30 8.53
N SER A 372 24.46 0.61 8.27
CA SER A 372 25.34 0.04 9.29
C SER A 372 26.45 1.01 9.74
N ALA A 373 26.63 2.12 9.02
CA ALA A 373 27.58 3.15 9.39
C ALA A 373 27.00 4.03 10.49
N ASP A 374 27.71 4.20 11.62
CA ASP A 374 27.34 5.08 12.76
C ASP A 374 27.50 6.58 12.39
N GLU A 375 26.86 7.04 11.32
CA GLU A 375 26.94 8.43 10.84
C GLU A 375 25.75 9.34 11.28
N LEU A 376 24.98 8.92 12.27
CA LEU A 376 23.80 9.68 12.77
C LEU A 376 24.11 10.60 13.95
#